data_a4c8d3d643bf33a5e5e518fb45a05762
#
_entry.id   a4c8d3d643bf33a5e5e518fb45a05762
#
_cell.length_a   1.000
_cell.length_b   1.000
_cell.length_c   1.000
_cell.angle_alpha   90.00
_cell.angle_beta   90.00
_cell.angle_gamma   90.00
#
_symmetry.space_group_name_H-M   'P 1'
#
loop_
_entity.id
_entity.type
_entity.pdbx_description
1 polymer ?
#
loop_
_entity_poly.entity_id
_entity_poly.type
_entity_poly.pdbx_seq_one_letter_code
_entity_poly.pdbx_strand_id
1 'polypeptide(L)'
;MRVTALGHVVLKVRSLERSVPFCTDVLGLKLVARAVIRDQPMAFFSIAGNHHDLALVETGADAPSAPEAAPGLAHLALKIGDDLDDLRAARTWLEERGVRIERTVDHRVSRSLYVSDPDGNTIELYVDEDSHIWRDDPSAVAHSEPFAL
;
A
#
# COMPACT_ATOMS: atom_id res chain seq x y z
N MET A 1 4.22 22.75 18.26
CA MET A 1 4.09 22.20 16.89
C MET A 1 3.00 21.13 16.90
N ARG A 2 2.14 21.07 15.88
CA ARG A 2 1.06 20.10 15.75
C ARG A 2 1.12 19.49 14.34
N VAL A 3 1.17 18.15 14.24
CA VAL A 3 1.02 17.45 12.95
C VAL A 3 -0.46 17.55 12.56
N THR A 4 -0.74 17.90 11.31
CA THR A 4 -2.11 18.11 10.78
C THR A 4 -2.56 17.03 9.82
N ALA A 5 -1.63 16.34 9.15
CA ALA A 5 -1.91 15.26 8.20
C ALA A 5 -0.67 14.41 7.93
N LEU A 6 -0.88 13.21 7.39
CA LEU A 6 0.16 12.47 6.68
C LEU A 6 0.32 13.07 5.29
N GLY A 7 1.53 13.50 4.92
CA GLY A 7 1.81 14.11 3.62
C GLY A 7 2.04 13.06 2.53
N HIS A 8 3.08 12.27 2.70
CA HIS A 8 3.45 11.19 1.77
C HIS A 8 4.31 10.14 2.46
N VAL A 9 4.46 8.99 1.81
CA VAL A 9 5.38 7.90 2.19
C VAL A 9 6.42 7.74 1.11
N VAL A 10 7.67 7.44 1.49
CA VAL A 10 8.76 7.09 0.56
C VAL A 10 9.18 5.65 0.81
N LEU A 11 9.02 4.79 -0.21
CA LEU A 11 9.48 3.41 -0.17
C LEU A 11 10.83 3.27 -0.89
N LYS A 12 11.70 2.46 -0.34
CA LYS A 12 12.94 2.03 -0.99
C LYS A 12 12.63 0.80 -1.85
N VAL A 13 13.04 0.87 -3.13
CA VAL A 13 12.89 -0.23 -4.08
C VAL A 13 14.22 -0.49 -4.78
N ARG A 14 14.46 -1.72 -5.20
CA ARG A 14 15.70 -2.07 -5.92
C ARG A 14 15.74 -1.48 -7.30
N SER A 15 14.61 -1.40 -8.01
CA SER A 15 14.52 -0.94 -9.38
C SER A 15 13.19 -0.24 -9.67
N LEU A 16 13.26 0.99 -10.14
CA LEU A 16 12.09 1.72 -10.62
C LEU A 16 11.47 1.09 -11.87
N GLU A 17 12.28 0.40 -12.70
CA GLU A 17 11.78 -0.30 -13.88
C GLU A 17 10.76 -1.40 -13.51
N ARG A 18 10.96 -2.06 -12.38
CA ARG A 18 10.05 -3.09 -11.86
C ARG A 18 8.90 -2.49 -11.05
N SER A 19 9.20 -1.53 -10.21
CA SER A 19 8.24 -1.06 -9.20
C SER A 19 7.28 0.00 -9.73
N VAL A 20 7.66 0.78 -10.76
CA VAL A 20 6.74 1.75 -11.38
C VAL A 20 5.57 1.05 -12.07
N PRO A 21 5.75 0.01 -12.92
CA PRO A 21 4.63 -0.73 -13.49
C PRO A 21 3.72 -1.36 -12.42
N PHE A 22 4.28 -1.87 -11.33
CA PHE A 22 3.44 -2.35 -10.22
C PHE A 22 2.54 -1.24 -9.66
N CYS A 23 3.08 -0.06 -9.42
CA CYS A 23 2.30 1.07 -8.95
C CYS A 23 1.26 1.56 -9.97
N THR A 24 1.60 1.63 -11.27
CA THR A 24 0.69 2.15 -12.31
C THR A 24 -0.33 1.12 -12.79
N ASP A 25 0.12 -0.09 -13.09
CA ASP A 25 -0.68 -1.07 -13.83
C ASP A 25 -1.40 -2.07 -12.90
N VAL A 26 -0.86 -2.28 -11.69
CA VAL A 26 -1.50 -3.12 -10.67
C VAL A 26 -2.29 -2.28 -9.68
N LEU A 27 -1.67 -1.27 -9.06
CA LEU A 27 -2.31 -0.43 -8.05
C LEU A 27 -3.11 0.75 -8.63
N GLY A 28 -2.98 1.04 -9.94
CA GLY A 28 -3.70 2.12 -10.60
C GLY A 28 -3.25 3.54 -10.20
N LEU A 29 -2.07 3.69 -9.59
CA LEU A 29 -1.60 4.99 -9.13
C LEU A 29 -1.15 5.85 -10.32
N LYS A 30 -1.44 7.15 -10.24
CA LYS A 30 -1.01 8.10 -11.27
C LYS A 30 0.45 8.48 -11.06
N LEU A 31 1.34 8.09 -12.00
CA LEU A 31 2.70 8.59 -12.03
C LEU A 31 2.69 10.11 -12.33
N VAL A 32 3.25 10.90 -11.43
CA VAL A 32 3.29 12.37 -11.53
C VAL A 32 4.61 12.84 -12.12
N ALA A 33 5.73 12.25 -11.65
CA ALA A 33 7.06 12.65 -12.09
C ALA A 33 8.08 11.54 -11.87
N ARG A 34 9.18 11.61 -12.63
CA ARG A 34 10.45 10.94 -12.34
C ARG A 34 11.55 11.99 -12.25
N ALA A 35 12.48 11.81 -11.34
CA ALA A 35 13.61 12.71 -11.14
C ALA A 35 14.82 11.96 -10.58
N VAL A 36 15.99 12.56 -10.69
CA VAL A 36 17.18 12.14 -9.95
C VAL A 36 17.44 13.20 -8.89
N ILE A 37 17.41 12.82 -7.62
CA ILE A 37 17.59 13.71 -6.48
C ILE A 37 18.76 13.17 -5.64
N ARG A 38 19.82 13.96 -5.52
CA ARG A 38 21.06 13.56 -4.82
C ARG A 38 21.60 12.22 -5.32
N ASP A 39 21.69 12.09 -6.65
CA ASP A 39 22.14 10.90 -7.38
C ASP A 39 21.27 9.65 -7.20
N GLN A 40 20.06 9.78 -6.62
CA GLN A 40 19.10 8.70 -6.47
C GLN A 40 17.92 8.86 -7.44
N PRO A 41 17.68 7.89 -8.34
CA PRO A 41 16.49 7.88 -9.16
C PRO A 41 15.22 7.74 -8.28
N MET A 42 14.22 8.54 -8.58
CA MET A 42 12.94 8.56 -7.85
C MET A 42 11.75 8.62 -8.80
N ALA A 43 10.63 8.06 -8.36
CA ALA A 43 9.33 8.19 -9.00
C ALA A 43 8.28 8.64 -7.97
N PHE A 44 7.35 9.49 -8.40
CA PHE A 44 6.34 10.11 -7.54
C PHE A 44 4.94 9.80 -8.06
N PHE A 45 4.03 9.42 -7.17
CA PHE A 45 2.67 9.01 -7.50
C PHE A 45 1.65 9.79 -6.69
N SER A 46 0.53 10.14 -7.35
CA SER A 46 -0.64 10.72 -6.70
C SER A 46 -1.77 9.69 -6.65
N ILE A 47 -2.48 9.65 -5.54
CA ILE A 47 -3.66 8.81 -5.29
C ILE A 47 -4.92 9.66 -5.41
N ALA A 48 -4.99 10.74 -4.64
CA ALA A 48 -6.20 11.55 -4.46
C ALA A 48 -6.07 12.99 -5.02
N GLY A 49 -5.21 13.20 -6.02
CA GLY A 49 -5.04 14.52 -6.64
C GLY A 49 -4.09 15.47 -5.91
N ASN A 50 -3.37 14.98 -4.89
CA ASN A 50 -2.26 15.71 -4.27
C ASN A 50 -1.07 15.83 -5.23
N HIS A 51 -0.09 16.67 -4.90
CA HIS A 51 1.17 16.72 -5.67
C HIS A 51 1.90 15.37 -5.68
N HIS A 52 1.88 14.60 -4.60
CA HIS A 52 2.21 13.16 -4.50
C HIS A 52 1.82 12.64 -3.11
N ASP A 53 1.51 11.35 -3.05
CA ASP A 53 1.15 10.62 -1.82
C ASP A 53 2.15 9.50 -1.56
N LEU A 54 2.73 8.94 -2.62
CA LEU A 54 3.75 7.91 -2.58
C LEU A 54 4.95 8.34 -3.43
N ALA A 55 6.15 8.07 -2.95
CA ALA A 55 7.37 8.14 -3.74
C ALA A 55 8.15 6.83 -3.63
N LEU A 56 8.84 6.46 -4.71
CA LEU A 56 9.82 5.39 -4.73
C LEU A 56 11.20 5.98 -4.88
N VAL A 57 12.16 5.45 -4.13
CA VAL A 57 13.60 5.76 -4.31
C VAL A 57 14.36 4.48 -4.64
N GLU A 58 15.10 4.51 -5.75
CA GLU A 58 15.88 3.36 -6.20
C GLU A 58 17.13 3.20 -5.35
N THR A 59 17.39 1.98 -4.89
CA THR A 59 18.56 1.63 -4.07
C THR A 59 19.57 0.77 -4.82
N GLY A 60 19.22 0.28 -6.00
CA GLY A 60 20.02 -0.63 -6.82
C GLY A 60 19.66 -2.10 -6.65
N ALA A 61 19.93 -2.88 -7.70
CA ALA A 61 19.51 -4.28 -7.80
C ALA A 61 20.08 -5.19 -6.68
N ASP A 62 21.28 -4.87 -6.20
CA ASP A 62 21.99 -5.65 -5.18
C ASP A 62 21.65 -5.22 -3.74
N ALA A 63 20.74 -4.27 -3.56
CA ALA A 63 20.35 -3.82 -2.21
C ALA A 63 19.77 -4.99 -1.40
N PRO A 64 20.26 -5.21 -0.16
CA PRO A 64 19.75 -6.30 0.68
C PRO A 64 18.30 -6.05 1.09
N SER A 65 17.54 -7.12 1.30
CA SER A 65 16.25 -7.01 1.97
C SER A 65 16.44 -6.63 3.43
N ALA A 66 15.53 -5.82 3.97
CA ALA A 66 15.51 -5.61 5.41
C ALA A 66 15.18 -6.94 6.11
N PRO A 67 15.86 -7.28 7.23
CA PRO A 67 15.44 -8.40 8.05
C PRO A 67 13.99 -8.24 8.52
N GLU A 68 13.23 -9.33 8.57
CA GLU A 68 11.81 -9.29 8.98
C GLU A 68 11.58 -8.62 10.35
N ALA A 69 12.51 -8.83 11.30
CA ALA A 69 12.46 -8.24 12.64
C ALA A 69 13.07 -6.82 12.71
N ALA A 70 13.52 -6.23 11.59
CA ALA A 70 14.08 -4.87 11.63
C ALA A 70 12.99 -3.83 11.88
N PRO A 71 13.24 -2.85 12.76
CA PRO A 71 12.35 -1.70 12.88
C PRO A 71 12.20 -0.96 11.54
N GLY A 72 10.96 -0.62 11.17
CA GLY A 72 10.68 0.08 9.91
C GLY A 72 9.20 0.16 9.62
N LEU A 73 8.86 0.37 8.36
CA LEU A 73 7.48 0.35 7.88
C LEU A 73 7.01 -1.12 7.80
N ALA A 74 5.97 -1.47 8.56
CA ALA A 74 5.40 -2.82 8.53
C ALA A 74 4.61 -3.06 7.24
N HIS A 75 3.76 -2.11 6.85
CA HIS A 75 3.00 -2.12 5.60
C HIS A 75 2.53 -0.71 5.23
N LEU A 76 2.12 -0.54 4.01
CA LEU A 76 1.40 0.64 3.51
C LEU A 76 -0.05 0.24 3.22
N ALA A 77 -1.01 0.90 3.87
CA ALA A 77 -2.43 0.66 3.63
C ALA A 77 -3.01 1.67 2.63
N LEU A 78 -3.72 1.17 1.62
CA LEU A 78 -4.36 1.96 0.57
C LEU A 78 -5.84 1.62 0.51
N LYS A 79 -6.69 2.61 0.68
CA LYS A 79 -8.14 2.46 0.50
C LYS A 79 -8.45 2.30 -0.99
N ILE A 80 -9.24 1.28 -1.35
CA ILE A 80 -9.54 0.94 -2.75
C ILE A 80 -11.03 1.09 -3.11
N GLY A 81 -11.89 1.28 -2.13
CA GLY A 81 -13.32 1.38 -2.32
C GLY A 81 -14.05 1.52 -1.00
N ASP A 82 -15.36 1.30 -1.02
CA ASP A 82 -16.24 1.54 0.12
C ASP A 82 -17.00 0.29 0.59
N ASP A 83 -16.91 -0.84 -0.15
CA ASP A 83 -17.62 -2.05 0.20
C ASP A 83 -16.87 -3.35 -0.17
N LEU A 84 -17.45 -4.50 0.23
CA LEU A 84 -16.86 -5.82 -0.05
C LEU A 84 -16.85 -6.20 -1.54
N ASP A 85 -17.70 -5.62 -2.37
CA ASP A 85 -17.71 -5.91 -3.80
C ASP A 85 -16.51 -5.24 -4.46
N ASP A 86 -16.09 -4.06 -4.00
CA ASP A 86 -14.83 -3.42 -4.41
C ASP A 86 -13.64 -4.32 -4.04
N LEU A 87 -13.65 -4.91 -2.84
CA LEU A 87 -12.57 -5.80 -2.40
C LEU A 87 -12.54 -7.11 -3.21
N ARG A 88 -13.70 -7.69 -3.59
CA ARG A 88 -13.80 -8.85 -4.47
C ARG A 88 -13.32 -8.54 -5.88
N ALA A 89 -13.68 -7.37 -6.40
CA ALA A 89 -13.20 -6.91 -7.70
C ALA A 89 -11.67 -6.74 -7.71
N ALA A 90 -11.12 -6.15 -6.65
CA ALA A 90 -9.68 -6.02 -6.47
C ALA A 90 -8.97 -7.37 -6.38
N ARG A 91 -9.54 -8.36 -5.69
CA ARG A 91 -9.03 -9.72 -5.67
C ARG A 91 -8.92 -10.31 -7.08
N THR A 92 -10.01 -10.26 -7.84
CA THR A 92 -10.04 -10.76 -9.23
C THR A 92 -9.00 -10.04 -10.10
N TRP A 93 -8.92 -8.72 -9.99
CA TRP A 93 -7.94 -7.89 -10.70
C TRP A 93 -6.49 -8.28 -10.42
N LEU A 94 -6.16 -8.56 -9.16
CA LEU A 94 -4.82 -8.97 -8.72
C LEU A 94 -4.48 -10.37 -9.25
N GLU A 95 -5.42 -11.33 -9.13
CA GLU A 95 -5.27 -12.71 -9.60
C GLU A 95 -5.05 -12.76 -11.12
N GLU A 96 -5.80 -11.98 -11.91
CA GLU A 96 -5.62 -11.85 -13.36
C GLU A 96 -4.23 -11.32 -13.77
N ARG A 97 -3.58 -10.56 -12.88
CA ARG A 97 -2.23 -9.99 -13.08
C ARG A 97 -1.13 -10.84 -12.46
N GLY A 98 -1.47 -12.01 -11.96
CA GLY A 98 -0.51 -12.91 -11.31
C GLY A 98 0.03 -12.39 -9.98
N VAL A 99 -0.64 -11.42 -9.35
CA VAL A 99 -0.25 -10.91 -8.04
C VAL A 99 -0.83 -11.84 -6.97
N ARG A 100 0.06 -12.40 -6.15
CA ARG A 100 -0.33 -13.30 -5.08
C ARG A 100 -0.94 -12.52 -3.92
N ILE A 101 -2.14 -12.93 -3.52
CA ILE A 101 -2.75 -12.49 -2.26
C ILE A 101 -2.18 -13.35 -1.14
N GLU A 102 -1.55 -12.72 -0.16
CA GLU A 102 -0.88 -13.41 0.94
C GLU A 102 -1.86 -13.77 2.05
N ARG A 103 -2.78 -12.85 2.35
CA ARG A 103 -3.82 -13.05 3.36
C ARG A 103 -4.98 -12.09 3.15
N THR A 104 -6.13 -12.43 3.74
CA THR A 104 -7.28 -11.57 3.92
C THR A 104 -7.56 -11.42 5.40
N VAL A 105 -7.85 -10.21 5.86
CA VAL A 105 -8.00 -9.90 7.28
C VAL A 105 -9.23 -9.04 7.52
N ASP A 106 -10.02 -9.46 8.51
CA ASP A 106 -11.07 -8.66 9.13
C ASP A 106 -10.46 -7.86 10.28
N HIS A 107 -10.44 -6.55 10.14
CA HIS A 107 -10.02 -5.62 11.18
C HIS A 107 -11.21 -5.05 11.96
N ARG A 108 -12.44 -5.55 11.71
CA ARG A 108 -13.69 -5.05 12.28
C ARG A 108 -14.06 -3.63 11.83
N VAL A 109 -13.07 -2.74 11.70
CA VAL A 109 -13.23 -1.37 11.17
C VAL A 109 -13.01 -1.30 9.65
N SER A 110 -12.37 -2.34 9.09
CA SER A 110 -12.07 -2.50 7.66
C SER A 110 -11.92 -3.97 7.29
N ARG A 111 -12.02 -4.27 5.99
CA ARG A 111 -11.69 -5.56 5.39
C ARG A 111 -10.55 -5.37 4.40
N SER A 112 -9.58 -6.28 4.44
CA SER A 112 -8.30 -6.06 3.77
C SER A 112 -7.80 -7.28 3.01
N LEU A 113 -7.13 -7.00 1.86
CA LEU A 113 -6.23 -7.90 1.14
C LEU A 113 -4.80 -7.45 1.37
N TYR A 114 -3.89 -8.39 1.57
CA TYR A 114 -2.46 -8.11 1.68
C TYR A 114 -1.70 -8.73 0.51
N VAL A 115 -0.88 -7.93 -0.13
CA VAL A 115 0.01 -8.32 -1.24
C VAL A 115 1.41 -7.77 -1.00
N SER A 116 2.40 -8.27 -1.73
CA SER A 116 3.75 -7.69 -1.76
C SER A 116 4.00 -6.97 -3.08
N ASP A 117 4.72 -5.84 -2.99
CA ASP A 117 5.34 -5.23 -4.16
C ASP A 117 6.50 -6.09 -4.70
N PRO A 118 7.14 -5.75 -5.86
CA PRO A 118 8.25 -6.51 -6.42
C PRO A 118 9.48 -6.67 -5.51
N ASP A 119 9.60 -5.86 -4.47
CA ASP A 119 10.72 -5.88 -3.52
C ASP A 119 10.36 -6.47 -2.15
N GLY A 120 9.11 -6.90 -1.97
CA GLY A 120 8.62 -7.53 -0.75
C GLY A 120 8.07 -6.51 0.27
N ASN A 121 7.87 -5.25 -0.12
CA ASN A 121 7.14 -4.33 0.75
C ASN A 121 5.67 -4.75 0.82
N THR A 122 5.15 -4.89 2.02
CA THR A 122 3.75 -5.28 2.23
C THR A 122 2.82 -4.12 1.92
N ILE A 123 1.83 -4.36 1.07
CA ILE A 123 0.75 -3.43 0.73
C ILE A 123 -0.57 -4.04 1.20
N GLU A 124 -1.30 -3.27 2.00
CA GLU A 124 -2.67 -3.56 2.39
C GLU A 124 -3.63 -2.80 1.48
N LEU A 125 -4.56 -3.49 0.86
CA LEU A 125 -5.65 -2.93 0.08
C LEU A 125 -6.94 -3.14 0.86
N TYR A 126 -7.64 -2.06 1.22
CA TYR A 126 -8.76 -2.17 2.14
C TYR A 126 -9.99 -1.37 1.74
N VAL A 127 -11.12 -1.76 2.30
CA VAL A 127 -12.37 -1.01 2.34
C VAL A 127 -12.76 -0.77 3.80
N ASP A 128 -13.34 0.39 4.09
CA ASP A 128 -13.84 0.70 5.43
C ASP A 128 -15.17 -0.02 5.72
N GLU A 129 -15.38 -0.35 6.97
CA GLU A 129 -16.68 -0.67 7.54
C GLU A 129 -17.37 0.60 8.06
N ASP A 130 -18.58 0.45 8.62
CA ASP A 130 -19.34 1.58 9.15
C ASP A 130 -18.51 2.33 10.21
N SER A 131 -18.37 3.63 10.00
CA SER A 131 -17.58 4.50 10.87
C SER A 131 -18.07 4.57 12.32
N HIS A 132 -19.32 4.19 12.59
CA HIS A 132 -19.84 4.08 13.96
C HIS A 132 -19.07 3.05 14.78
N ILE A 133 -18.56 1.97 14.16
CA ILE A 133 -17.81 0.91 14.84
C ILE A 133 -16.64 1.48 15.63
N TRP A 134 -15.79 2.31 14.99
CA TRP A 134 -14.59 2.87 15.64
C TRP A 134 -14.83 4.20 16.36
N ARG A 135 -15.93 4.89 16.04
CA ARG A 135 -16.34 6.10 16.79
C ARG A 135 -16.93 5.75 18.14
N ASP A 136 -17.71 4.69 18.20
CA ASP A 136 -18.35 4.22 19.44
C ASP A 136 -17.40 3.36 20.28
N ASP A 137 -16.54 2.58 19.64
CA ASP A 137 -15.49 1.76 20.28
C ASP A 137 -14.14 1.97 19.55
N PRO A 138 -13.32 2.96 19.95
CA PRO A 138 -12.00 3.17 19.34
C PRO A 138 -11.04 1.97 19.46
N SER A 139 -11.27 1.04 20.40
CA SER A 139 -10.46 -0.15 20.57
C SER A 139 -10.71 -1.20 19.47
N ALA A 140 -11.79 -1.08 18.71
CA ALA A 140 -12.12 -1.97 17.60
C ALA A 140 -11.03 -2.05 16.53
N VAL A 141 -10.19 -1.02 16.38
CA VAL A 141 -9.04 -1.00 15.46
C VAL A 141 -7.98 -2.07 15.78
N ALA A 142 -7.98 -2.63 16.98
CA ALA A 142 -7.03 -3.68 17.38
C ALA A 142 -7.47 -5.10 16.97
N HIS A 143 -8.66 -5.24 16.38
CA HIS A 143 -9.14 -6.53 15.89
C HIS A 143 -8.39 -6.98 14.64
N SER A 144 -8.05 -8.27 14.56
CA SER A 144 -7.35 -8.84 13.41
C SER A 144 -7.60 -10.34 13.33
N GLU A 145 -8.51 -10.74 12.45
CA GLU A 145 -8.86 -12.16 12.24
C GLU A 145 -8.85 -12.50 10.73
N PRO A 146 -8.39 -13.71 10.35
CA PRO A 146 -8.55 -14.16 8.97
C PRO A 146 -10.03 -14.24 8.58
N PHE A 147 -10.36 -13.88 7.33
CA PHE A 147 -11.70 -14.09 6.81
C PHE A 147 -11.67 -14.64 5.37
N ALA A 148 -12.76 -15.27 4.94
CA ALA A 148 -12.94 -15.70 3.55
C ALA A 148 -13.63 -14.59 2.74
N LEU A 149 -12.98 -14.13 1.67
CA LEU A 149 -13.52 -13.11 0.74
C LEU A 149 -14.17 -13.78 -0.46
#